data_0a253662d50714d5b90bc5ad4c45472b
#
_entry.id   0a253662d50714d5b90bc5ad4c45472b
#
_cell.length_a   1.000
_cell.length_b   1.000
_cell.length_c   1.000
_cell.angle_alpha   90.00
_cell.angle_beta   90.00
_cell.angle_gamma   90.00
#
_symmetry.space_group_name_H-M   'P 1'
#
loop_
_entity.id
_entity.type
_entity.pdbx_description
1 polymer ?
#
loop_
_entity_poly.entity_id
_entity_poly.type
_entity_poly.pdbx_seq_one_letter_code
_entity_poly.pdbx_strand_id
1 'polypeptide(L)'
;IILAWAQREYKNLLKLERGKITIPKPISWRNHIIVEEFIGDEEAAPPLKDAVPTNVKKFFNDVVKEMKNMYKVGLIHGDLSSFNILNYNEKPVLIDFSQTTLVRTPNSEELLERDVKNILQYFKKHGISQSEDEVLNKIKGN
;
A
#
# COMPACT_ATOMS: atom_id res chain seq x y z
N ILE A 1 -6.71 -22.79 9.56
CA ILE A 1 -6.60 -21.99 8.33
C ILE A 1 -6.70 -20.49 8.65
N ILE A 2 -7.75 -20.08 9.36
CA ILE A 2 -7.95 -18.67 9.76
C ILE A 2 -6.81 -18.17 10.67
N LEU A 3 -6.33 -19.01 11.59
CA LEU A 3 -5.21 -18.68 12.46
C LEU A 3 -3.91 -18.47 11.67
N ALA A 4 -3.65 -19.34 10.68
CA ALA A 4 -2.48 -19.23 9.82
C ALA A 4 -2.54 -17.95 8.97
N TRP A 5 -3.72 -17.54 8.57
CA TRP A 5 -3.98 -16.33 7.80
C TRP A 5 -3.60 -15.07 8.58
N ALA A 6 -4.15 -14.92 9.79
CA ALA A 6 -3.88 -13.79 10.67
C ALA A 6 -2.39 -13.73 11.04
N GLN A 7 -1.78 -14.89 11.33
CA GLN A 7 -0.36 -14.97 11.65
C GLN A 7 0.50 -14.50 10.47
N ARG A 8 0.19 -14.94 9.25
CA ARG A 8 0.92 -14.53 8.05
C ARG A 8 0.77 -13.03 7.80
N GLU A 9 -0.43 -12.49 7.89
CA GLU A 9 -0.67 -11.07 7.70
C GLU A 9 0.08 -10.24 8.74
N TYR A 10 0.05 -10.64 10.00
CA TYR A 10 0.77 -9.96 11.07
C TYR A 10 2.29 -9.97 10.84
N LYS A 11 2.85 -11.09 10.40
CA LYS A 11 4.27 -11.19 10.04
C LYS A 11 4.63 -10.24 8.90
N ASN A 12 3.77 -10.14 7.89
CA ASN A 12 3.96 -9.20 6.79
C ASN A 12 3.90 -7.76 7.29
N LEU A 13 2.95 -7.42 8.17
CA LEU A 13 2.86 -6.08 8.77
C LEU A 13 4.12 -5.70 9.53
N LEU A 14 4.69 -6.62 10.32
CA LEU A 14 5.95 -6.38 11.01
C LEU A 14 7.11 -6.14 10.05
N LYS A 15 7.14 -6.87 8.93
CA LYS A 15 8.15 -6.71 7.90
C LYS A 15 8.05 -5.35 7.22
N LEU A 16 6.82 -4.90 6.95
CA LEU A 16 6.54 -3.58 6.39
C LEU A 16 6.95 -2.46 7.36
N GLU A 17 6.65 -2.62 8.63
CA GLU A 17 7.05 -1.65 9.65
C GLU A 17 8.57 -1.50 9.70
N ARG A 18 9.31 -2.61 9.70
CA ARG A 18 10.78 -2.58 9.67
C ARG A 18 11.32 -1.93 8.40
N GLY A 19 10.62 -2.09 7.28
CA GLY A 19 10.95 -1.46 6.01
C GLY A 19 10.58 0.02 5.94
N LYS A 20 9.98 0.55 7.00
CA LYS A 20 9.54 1.95 7.12
C LYS A 20 8.48 2.34 6.09
N ILE A 21 7.66 1.38 5.69
CA ILE A 21 6.46 1.65 4.91
C ILE A 21 5.41 2.27 5.82
N THR A 22 4.72 3.31 5.36
CA THR A 22 3.71 4.02 6.14
C THR A 22 2.42 3.21 6.15
N ILE A 23 2.21 2.51 7.25
CA ILE A 23 1.06 1.63 7.51
C ILE A 23 0.55 1.86 8.93
N PRO A 24 -0.69 1.45 9.25
CA PRO A 24 -1.10 1.38 10.64
C PRO A 24 -0.16 0.46 11.41
N LYS A 25 0.39 0.95 12.51
CA LYS A 25 1.35 0.17 13.30
C LYS A 25 0.71 -1.11 13.82
N PRO A 26 1.28 -2.30 13.52
CA PRO A 26 0.77 -3.54 14.08
C PRO A 26 1.08 -3.58 15.58
N ILE A 27 0.06 -3.83 16.41
CA ILE A 27 0.18 -3.85 17.86
C ILE A 27 0.25 -5.28 18.37
N SER A 28 -0.74 -6.11 17.98
CA SER A 28 -0.77 -7.51 18.39
C SER A 28 -1.71 -8.32 17.48
N TRP A 29 -1.65 -9.63 17.61
CA TRP A 29 -2.63 -10.51 16.99
C TRP A 29 -2.99 -11.64 17.92
N ARG A 30 -4.21 -12.12 17.80
CA ARG A 30 -4.68 -13.26 18.58
C ARG A 30 -5.81 -13.95 17.81
N ASN A 31 -5.71 -15.27 17.62
CA ASN A 31 -6.65 -16.04 16.82
C ASN A 31 -6.73 -15.43 15.40
N HIS A 32 -7.91 -14.99 14.97
CA HIS A 32 -8.13 -14.36 13.66
C HIS A 32 -8.25 -12.83 13.76
N ILE A 33 -7.85 -12.25 14.89
CA ILE A 33 -7.94 -10.81 15.13
C ILE A 33 -6.55 -10.19 15.09
N ILE A 34 -6.40 -9.13 14.32
CA ILE A 34 -5.20 -8.30 14.29
C ILE A 34 -5.56 -6.94 14.89
N VAL A 35 -4.77 -6.49 15.86
CA VAL A 35 -4.93 -5.18 16.48
C VAL A 35 -3.84 -4.27 15.91
N GLU A 36 -4.24 -3.16 15.35
CA GLU A 36 -3.34 -2.19 14.75
C GLU A 36 -3.72 -0.76 15.10
N GLU A 37 -2.83 0.17 14.80
CA GLU A 37 -3.01 1.58 15.06
C GLU A 37 -4.24 2.14 14.35
N PHE A 38 -4.98 3.00 15.03
CA PHE A 38 -6.03 3.82 14.41
C PHE A 38 -5.38 5.01 13.70
N ILE A 39 -5.66 5.16 12.40
CA ILE A 39 -5.17 6.30 11.63
C ILE A 39 -6.28 7.35 11.54
N GLY A 40 -6.03 8.49 12.15
CA GLY A 40 -6.99 9.59 12.20
C GLY A 40 -6.75 10.48 13.41
N ASP A 41 -7.55 11.52 13.53
CA ASP A 41 -7.58 12.39 14.70
C ASP A 41 -8.85 12.07 15.48
N GLU A 42 -9.87 12.94 15.47
CA GLU A 42 -11.19 12.63 16.06
C GLU A 42 -11.96 11.61 15.22
N GLU A 43 -11.78 11.67 13.89
CA GLU A 43 -12.39 10.75 12.94
C GLU A 43 -11.31 9.98 12.18
N ALA A 44 -11.70 8.81 11.63
CA ALA A 44 -10.81 8.02 10.80
C ALA A 44 -10.37 8.81 9.56
N ALA A 45 -9.09 8.70 9.21
CA ALA A 45 -8.59 9.28 7.96
C ALA A 45 -9.35 8.69 6.77
N PRO A 46 -9.82 9.52 5.83
CA PRO A 46 -10.59 9.03 4.69
C PRO A 46 -9.72 8.29 3.68
N PRO A 47 -10.28 7.32 2.94
CA PRO A 47 -9.60 6.73 1.82
C PRO A 47 -9.43 7.75 0.68
N LEU A 48 -8.44 7.51 -0.15
CA LEU A 48 -8.08 8.38 -1.26
C LEU A 48 -9.27 8.65 -2.20
N LYS A 49 -10.13 7.64 -2.40
CA LYS A 49 -11.33 7.79 -3.24
C LYS A 49 -12.29 8.87 -2.75
N ASP A 50 -12.30 9.15 -1.44
CA ASP A 50 -13.20 10.13 -0.81
C ASP A 50 -12.51 11.46 -0.49
N ALA A 51 -11.20 11.52 -0.58
CA ALA A 51 -10.43 12.73 -0.22
C ALA A 51 -9.24 12.90 -1.19
N VAL A 52 -9.47 13.67 -2.23
CA VAL A 52 -8.42 13.99 -3.22
C VAL A 52 -7.37 14.88 -2.57
N PRO A 53 -6.07 14.53 -2.67
CA PRO A 53 -5.02 15.37 -2.11
C PRO A 53 -4.98 16.76 -2.76
N THR A 54 -4.62 17.76 -1.98
CA THR A 54 -4.41 19.11 -2.50
C THR A 54 -3.19 19.14 -3.43
N ASN A 55 -2.09 18.50 -3.02
CA ASN A 55 -0.90 18.35 -3.85
C ASN A 55 -0.85 16.93 -4.42
N VAL A 56 -1.57 16.72 -5.51
CA VAL A 56 -1.73 15.41 -6.16
C VAL A 56 -0.38 14.82 -6.58
N LYS A 57 0.49 15.64 -7.17
CA LYS A 57 1.80 15.18 -7.66
C LYS A 57 2.68 14.67 -6.52
N LYS A 58 2.76 15.42 -5.42
CA LYS A 58 3.52 15.00 -4.25
C LYS A 58 2.96 13.71 -3.67
N PHE A 59 1.64 13.65 -3.51
CA PHE A 59 0.97 12.46 -2.97
C PHE A 59 1.23 11.22 -3.84
N PHE A 60 1.12 11.38 -5.15
CA PHE A 60 1.43 10.30 -6.10
C PHE A 60 2.88 9.81 -5.95
N ASN A 61 3.82 10.73 -5.88
CA ASN A 61 5.24 10.38 -5.70
C ASN A 61 5.47 9.64 -4.38
N ASP A 62 4.77 10.06 -3.33
CA ASP A 62 4.86 9.39 -2.02
C ASP A 62 4.28 7.96 -2.09
N VAL A 63 3.17 7.75 -2.80
CA VAL A 63 2.61 6.41 -3.02
C VAL A 63 3.61 5.51 -3.77
N VAL A 64 4.19 6.00 -4.84
CA VAL A 64 5.19 5.24 -5.62
C VAL A 64 6.39 4.91 -4.75
N LYS A 65 6.82 5.83 -3.89
CA LYS A 65 7.91 5.59 -2.94
C LYS A 65 7.57 4.48 -1.95
N GLU A 66 6.34 4.47 -1.43
CA GLU A 66 5.89 3.39 -0.54
C GLU A 66 5.93 2.04 -1.25
N MET A 67 5.44 1.98 -2.49
CA MET A 67 5.47 0.76 -3.30
C MET A 67 6.91 0.29 -3.56
N LYS A 68 7.82 1.23 -3.83
CA LYS A 68 9.24 0.93 -4.01
C LYS A 68 9.85 0.35 -2.72
N ASN A 69 9.53 0.93 -1.58
CA ASN A 69 10.01 0.45 -0.29
C ASN A 69 9.46 -0.94 0.02
N MET A 70 8.18 -1.22 -0.30
CA MET A 70 7.61 -2.56 -0.19
C MET A 70 8.38 -3.55 -1.06
N TYR A 71 8.62 -3.20 -2.32
CA TYR A 71 9.36 -4.04 -3.25
C TYR A 71 10.77 -4.37 -2.71
N LYS A 72 11.44 -3.40 -2.11
CA LYS A 72 12.77 -3.60 -1.52
C LYS A 72 12.78 -4.60 -0.37
N VAL A 73 11.73 -4.66 0.42
CA VAL A 73 11.61 -5.67 1.49
C VAL A 73 11.02 -6.99 1.00
N GLY A 74 10.82 -7.11 -0.32
CA GLY A 74 10.39 -8.34 -0.96
C GLY A 74 8.89 -8.58 -0.95
N LEU A 75 8.07 -7.53 -0.81
CA LEU A 75 6.61 -7.64 -0.73
C LEU A 75 5.93 -6.78 -1.80
N ILE A 76 4.78 -7.27 -2.26
CA ILE A 76 3.85 -6.55 -3.14
C ILE A 76 2.51 -6.53 -2.44
N HIS A 77 1.82 -5.40 -2.46
CA HIS A 77 0.52 -5.24 -1.78
C HIS A 77 -0.52 -6.24 -2.32
N GLY A 78 -0.67 -6.30 -3.62
CA GLY A 78 -1.54 -7.28 -4.28
C GLY A 78 -2.99 -6.84 -4.46
N ASP A 79 -3.39 -5.72 -3.86
CA ASP A 79 -4.76 -5.20 -3.97
C ASP A 79 -4.79 -3.68 -3.75
N LEU A 80 -3.74 -2.98 -4.22
CA LEU A 80 -3.62 -1.55 -3.99
C LEU A 80 -4.55 -0.77 -4.93
N SER A 81 -5.26 0.20 -4.37
CA SER A 81 -6.19 1.05 -5.09
C SER A 81 -6.52 2.28 -4.25
N SER A 82 -7.34 3.18 -4.80
CA SER A 82 -7.82 4.35 -4.06
C SER A 82 -8.69 4.00 -2.83
N PHE A 83 -9.14 2.76 -2.72
CA PHE A 83 -9.86 2.25 -1.54
C PHE A 83 -8.92 1.91 -0.39
N ASN A 84 -7.69 1.46 -0.69
CA ASN A 84 -6.73 0.92 0.28
C ASN A 84 -5.55 1.85 0.54
N ILE A 85 -5.71 3.12 0.22
CA ILE A 85 -4.77 4.19 0.57
C ILE A 85 -5.56 5.24 1.32
N LEU A 86 -5.16 5.54 2.56
CA LEU A 86 -5.75 6.64 3.32
C LEU A 86 -5.02 7.94 3.01
N ASN A 87 -5.77 9.03 2.96
CA ASN A 87 -5.19 10.38 2.90
C ASN A 87 -5.20 10.95 4.32
N TYR A 88 -4.08 10.82 5.01
CA TYR A 88 -3.93 11.36 6.36
C TYR A 88 -3.03 12.59 6.34
N ASN A 89 -3.64 13.77 6.44
CA ASN A 89 -2.92 15.05 6.42
C ASN A 89 -2.00 15.19 5.20
N GLU A 90 -2.52 14.85 4.01
CA GLU A 90 -1.80 14.91 2.73
C GLU A 90 -0.66 13.88 2.61
N LYS A 91 -0.70 12.81 3.40
CA LYS A 91 0.26 11.70 3.34
C LYS A 91 -0.45 10.37 3.13
N PRO A 92 0.06 9.53 2.25
CA PRO A 92 -0.54 8.21 2.04
C PRO A 92 -0.22 7.27 3.20
N VAL A 93 -1.24 6.54 3.65
CA VAL A 93 -1.10 5.41 4.56
C VAL A 93 -1.72 4.20 3.89
N LEU A 94 -0.94 3.17 3.64
CA LEU A 94 -1.41 1.95 2.99
C LEU A 94 -2.11 1.06 4.01
N ILE A 95 -3.22 0.45 3.60
CA ILE A 95 -4.01 -0.44 4.44
C ILE A 95 -4.43 -1.70 3.68
N ASP A 96 -5.00 -2.67 4.38
CA ASP A 96 -5.52 -3.93 3.85
C ASP A 96 -4.45 -4.77 3.13
N PHE A 97 -3.66 -5.48 3.93
CA PHE A 97 -2.55 -6.30 3.45
C PHE A 97 -2.91 -7.79 3.32
N SER A 98 -4.20 -8.12 3.24
CA SER A 98 -4.66 -9.51 3.16
C SER A 98 -4.18 -10.23 1.90
N GLN A 99 -3.94 -9.51 0.81
CA GLN A 99 -3.47 -10.05 -0.47
C GLN A 99 -1.96 -9.87 -0.70
N THR A 100 -1.24 -9.40 0.32
CA THR A 100 0.21 -9.16 0.22
C THR A 100 0.94 -10.46 -0.09
N THR A 101 1.82 -10.40 -1.08
CA THR A 101 2.57 -11.56 -1.55
C THR A 101 4.06 -11.25 -1.66
N LEU A 102 4.87 -12.31 -1.70
CA LEU A 102 6.31 -12.20 -1.86
C LEU A 102 6.67 -11.90 -3.32
N VAL A 103 7.62 -11.00 -3.54
CA VAL A 103 8.13 -10.66 -4.88
C VAL A 103 8.59 -11.90 -5.65
N ARG A 104 9.16 -12.89 -4.95
CA ARG A 104 9.66 -14.13 -5.55
C ARG A 104 8.57 -15.13 -5.96
N THR A 105 7.31 -14.86 -5.61
CA THR A 105 6.19 -15.73 -5.99
C THR A 105 5.96 -15.65 -7.51
N PRO A 106 5.66 -16.77 -8.20
CA PRO A 106 5.60 -16.78 -9.66
C PRO A 106 4.70 -15.76 -10.33
N ASN A 107 3.54 -15.44 -9.72
CA ASN A 107 2.59 -14.47 -10.28
C ASN A 107 2.72 -13.06 -9.69
N SER A 108 3.79 -12.79 -8.99
CA SER A 108 3.99 -11.49 -8.30
C SER A 108 4.06 -10.32 -9.26
N GLU A 109 4.67 -10.51 -10.42
CA GLU A 109 4.81 -9.48 -11.44
C GLU A 109 3.45 -8.98 -11.93
N GLU A 110 2.54 -9.91 -12.21
CA GLU A 110 1.17 -9.58 -12.63
C GLU A 110 0.42 -8.79 -11.55
N LEU A 111 0.64 -9.14 -10.28
CA LEU A 111 0.03 -8.44 -9.15
C LEU A 111 0.57 -7.01 -9.03
N LEU A 112 1.87 -6.83 -9.21
CA LEU A 112 2.47 -5.50 -9.18
C LEU A 112 1.97 -4.63 -10.33
N GLU A 113 1.90 -5.20 -11.53
CA GLU A 113 1.35 -4.48 -12.69
C GLU A 113 -0.10 -4.05 -12.45
N ARG A 114 -0.90 -4.91 -11.84
CA ARG A 114 -2.28 -4.58 -11.50
C ARG A 114 -2.36 -3.47 -10.45
N ASP A 115 -1.52 -3.51 -9.43
CA ASP A 115 -1.45 -2.45 -8.43
C ASP A 115 -1.09 -1.10 -9.08
N VAL A 116 -0.08 -1.08 -9.94
CA VAL A 116 0.33 0.12 -10.67
C VAL A 116 -0.79 0.64 -11.56
N LYS A 117 -1.46 -0.25 -12.30
CA LYS A 117 -2.57 0.10 -13.17
C LYS A 117 -3.73 0.75 -12.39
N ASN A 118 -4.09 0.16 -11.26
CA ASN A 118 -5.16 0.69 -10.41
C ASN A 118 -4.84 2.07 -9.86
N ILE A 119 -3.61 2.29 -9.43
CA ILE A 119 -3.16 3.59 -8.94
C ILE A 119 -3.17 4.62 -10.06
N LEU A 120 -2.62 4.29 -11.20
CA LEU A 120 -2.60 5.21 -12.34
C LEU A 120 -4.01 5.54 -12.85
N GLN A 121 -4.94 4.59 -12.78
CA GLN A 121 -6.34 4.82 -13.15
C GLN A 121 -6.93 5.97 -12.32
N TYR A 122 -6.65 5.99 -11.02
CA TYR A 122 -7.08 7.08 -10.13
C TYR A 122 -6.34 8.38 -10.45
N PHE A 123 -5.00 8.34 -10.46
CA PHE A 123 -4.19 9.56 -10.55
C PHE A 123 -4.25 10.24 -11.92
N LYS A 124 -4.50 9.48 -13.00
CA LYS A 124 -4.71 10.08 -14.33
C LYS A 124 -5.91 11.00 -14.37
N LYS A 125 -6.95 10.69 -13.62
CA LYS A 125 -8.13 11.56 -13.48
C LYS A 125 -7.81 12.88 -12.80
N HIS A 126 -6.67 12.95 -12.10
CA HIS A 126 -6.24 14.10 -11.33
C HIS A 126 -4.94 14.72 -11.86
N GLY A 127 -4.63 14.50 -13.13
CA GLY A 127 -3.55 15.22 -13.82
C GLY A 127 -2.19 14.54 -13.88
N ILE A 128 -2.07 13.30 -13.41
CA ILE A 128 -0.82 12.55 -13.52
C ILE A 128 -0.75 11.88 -14.89
N SER A 129 0.37 12.05 -15.60
CA SER A 129 0.56 11.55 -16.97
C SER A 129 1.64 10.47 -17.12
N GLN A 130 2.19 9.96 -16.04
CA GLN A 130 3.19 8.91 -16.11
C GLN A 130 2.63 7.60 -16.66
N SER A 131 3.45 6.84 -17.40
CA SER A 131 3.07 5.54 -17.93
C SER A 131 3.27 4.43 -16.90
N GLU A 132 2.63 3.28 -17.13
CA GLU A 132 2.81 2.11 -16.29
C GLU A 132 4.29 1.69 -16.23
N ASP A 133 4.98 1.67 -17.39
CA ASP A 133 6.39 1.28 -17.47
C ASP A 133 7.29 2.22 -16.66
N GLU A 134 7.05 3.53 -16.72
CA GLU A 134 7.81 4.48 -15.93
C GLU A 134 7.66 4.22 -14.43
N VAL A 135 6.45 3.95 -13.98
CA VAL A 135 6.17 3.68 -12.56
C VAL A 135 6.77 2.33 -12.13
N LEU A 136 6.59 1.28 -12.95
CA LEU A 136 7.19 -0.02 -12.68
C LEU A 136 8.71 0.05 -12.55
N ASN A 137 9.36 0.77 -13.46
CA ASN A 137 10.81 0.95 -13.42
C ASN A 137 11.26 1.66 -12.14
N LYS A 138 10.53 2.68 -11.71
CA LYS A 138 10.81 3.37 -10.44
C LYS A 138 10.70 2.43 -9.24
N ILE A 139 9.65 1.62 -9.20
CA ILE A 139 9.40 0.68 -8.10
C ILE A 139 10.51 -0.37 -8.04
N LYS A 140 10.88 -0.94 -9.17
CA LYS A 140 11.91 -1.98 -9.24
C LYS A 140 13.33 -1.44 -9.08
N GLY A 141 13.52 -0.13 -9.12
CA GLY A 141 14.82 0.50 -9.00
C GLY A 141 15.64 0.54 -10.29
N ASN A 142 14.95 0.42 -11.42
CA ASN A 142 15.57 0.46 -12.74
C ASN A 142 15.62 1.88 -13.33
#